data_57c43107222797c541ff85d14eb6ab95
#
_entry.id   57c43107222797c541ff85d14eb6ab95
#
_cell.length_a   1.000
_cell.length_b   1.000
_cell.length_c   1.000
_cell.angle_alpha   90.00
_cell.angle_beta   90.00
_cell.angle_gamma   90.00
#
_symmetry.space_group_name_H-M   'P 1'
#
loop_
_entity.id
_entity.type
_entity.pdbx_description
1 polymer ?
#
loop_
_entity_poly.entity_id
_entity_poly.type
_entity_poly.pdbx_seq_one_letter_code
_entity_poly.pdbx_strand_id
1 'polypeptide(L)'
;MEAVKISNLSYKYPSADEYCLKNVSFSVSEGEVCAIVGPNGCGKTTICNIIRGLIPSFHGGEFEGSVEIFGKSTKEISEEEKAKRIGFVFQNPFTQNSGIKETVFEEIAFGLENMGVDREEIITKVMDIISLLQIEAFMFKHPCELSGGQRQRVALASIIVQDPDIIVIDEPTSQLDPKGTEDVFEIIKYLNSQKKTIVLVEHKMNLIAEYADHIVYLNDGTVLLDGSPEDVLSSDCLLYTSDAAD
;
A
#
# COMPACT_ATOMS: atom_id res chain seq x y z
N MET A 1 7.50 5.00 17.24
CA MET A 1 6.33 5.93 17.31
C MET A 1 5.22 5.33 16.44
N GLU A 2 3.92 5.61 16.74
CA GLU A 2 2.83 5.16 15.85
C GLU A 2 2.86 6.00 14.56
N ALA A 3 3.06 5.34 13.42
CA ALA A 3 3.01 5.99 12.11
C ALA A 3 1.56 6.12 11.61
N VAL A 4 0.77 5.07 11.84
CA VAL A 4 -0.68 5.04 11.56
C VAL A 4 -1.40 4.60 12.82
N LYS A 5 -2.47 5.31 13.20
CA LYS A 5 -3.36 4.91 14.28
C LYS A 5 -4.81 5.05 13.83
N ILE A 6 -5.54 3.97 13.91
CA ILE A 6 -6.98 3.90 13.62
C ILE A 6 -7.69 3.60 14.93
N SER A 7 -8.72 4.40 15.27
CA SER A 7 -9.46 4.27 16.53
C SER A 7 -10.96 4.31 16.32
N ASN A 8 -11.64 3.25 16.71
CA ASN A 8 -13.11 3.06 16.66
C ASN A 8 -13.71 3.43 15.29
N LEU A 9 -13.00 3.07 14.22
CA LEU A 9 -13.36 3.43 12.86
C LEU A 9 -14.55 2.62 12.38
N SER A 10 -15.64 3.31 12.00
CA SER A 10 -16.75 2.74 11.25
C SER A 10 -16.96 3.54 9.97
N TYR A 11 -17.18 2.82 8.87
CA TYR A 11 -17.37 3.47 7.57
C TYR A 11 -18.42 2.77 6.72
N LYS A 12 -19.29 3.59 6.10
CA LYS A 12 -20.31 3.16 5.15
C LYS A 12 -20.22 3.98 3.88
N TYR A 13 -20.19 3.33 2.71
CA TYR A 13 -20.21 4.02 1.42
C TYR A 13 -21.55 4.70 1.17
N PRO A 14 -21.61 5.81 0.38
CA PRO A 14 -22.86 6.57 0.16
C PRO A 14 -24.02 5.74 -0.41
N SER A 15 -23.70 4.71 -1.21
CA SER A 15 -24.70 3.85 -1.87
C SER A 15 -24.92 2.51 -1.17
N ALA A 16 -24.30 2.28 -0.02
CA ALA A 16 -24.41 1.03 0.72
C ALA A 16 -25.45 1.14 1.84
N ASP A 17 -26.14 0.03 2.11
CA ASP A 17 -27.09 -0.06 3.24
C ASP A 17 -26.37 -0.38 4.56
N GLU A 18 -25.22 -1.07 4.49
CA GLU A 18 -24.48 -1.53 5.66
C GLU A 18 -23.08 -0.89 5.77
N TYR A 19 -22.55 -0.88 6.98
CA TYR A 19 -21.16 -0.50 7.26
C TYR A 19 -20.21 -1.57 6.73
N CYS A 20 -19.24 -1.15 5.91
CA CYS A 20 -18.16 -2.04 5.45
C CYS A 20 -17.00 -2.15 6.47
N LEU A 21 -16.87 -1.17 7.37
CA LEU A 21 -15.99 -1.23 8.54
C LEU A 21 -16.81 -0.93 9.79
N LYS A 22 -16.60 -1.72 10.86
CA LYS A 22 -17.40 -1.71 12.08
C LYS A 22 -16.47 -1.68 13.29
N ASN A 23 -16.28 -0.50 13.89
CA ASN A 23 -15.48 -0.29 15.10
C ASN A 23 -14.03 -0.84 14.99
N VAL A 24 -13.36 -0.61 13.88
CA VAL A 24 -11.99 -1.06 13.62
C VAL A 24 -11.01 -0.20 14.40
N SER A 25 -10.08 -0.84 15.13
CA SER A 25 -9.00 -0.17 15.85
C SER A 25 -7.72 -1.00 15.74
N PHE A 26 -6.62 -0.39 15.30
CA PHE A 26 -5.27 -0.94 15.32
C PHE A 26 -4.25 0.19 15.10
N SER A 27 -2.98 -0.10 15.33
CA SER A 27 -1.89 0.86 15.04
C SER A 27 -0.74 0.19 14.31
N VAL A 28 0.00 0.97 13.53
CA VAL A 28 1.22 0.55 12.82
C VAL A 28 2.36 1.42 13.32
N SER A 29 3.45 0.79 13.77
CA SER A 29 4.63 1.50 14.24
C SER A 29 5.48 2.04 13.09
N GLU A 30 6.26 3.07 13.36
CA GLU A 30 7.22 3.61 12.39
C GLU A 30 8.27 2.56 12.02
N GLY A 31 8.48 2.36 10.70
CA GLY A 31 9.42 1.37 10.16
C GLY A 31 8.93 -0.08 10.25
N GLU A 32 7.64 -0.31 10.53
CA GLU A 32 7.01 -1.62 10.61
C GLU A 32 6.39 -2.02 9.28
N VAL A 33 6.42 -3.31 8.95
CA VAL A 33 5.62 -3.92 7.88
C VAL A 33 4.37 -4.53 8.49
N CYS A 34 3.24 -3.85 8.33
CA CYS A 34 1.94 -4.33 8.79
C CYS A 34 1.16 -4.95 7.63
N ALA A 35 0.83 -6.22 7.72
CA ALA A 35 -0.01 -6.91 6.76
C ALA A 35 -1.48 -6.89 7.19
N ILE A 36 -2.37 -6.43 6.32
CA ILE A 36 -3.81 -6.49 6.49
C ILE A 36 -4.33 -7.68 5.68
N VAL A 37 -4.88 -8.67 6.35
CA VAL A 37 -5.34 -9.93 5.76
C VAL A 37 -6.81 -10.17 6.04
N GLY A 38 -7.44 -11.05 5.27
CA GLY A 38 -8.84 -11.43 5.44
C GLY A 38 -9.54 -11.73 4.11
N PRO A 39 -10.79 -12.22 4.16
CA PRO A 39 -11.58 -12.57 2.97
C PRO A 39 -11.79 -11.38 2.01
N ASN A 40 -12.16 -11.67 0.77
CA ASN A 40 -12.55 -10.62 -0.18
C ASN A 40 -13.80 -9.91 0.32
N GLY A 41 -13.82 -8.56 0.16
CA GLY A 41 -14.93 -7.74 0.60
C GLY A 41 -14.96 -7.39 2.09
N CYS A 42 -14.02 -7.86 2.93
CA CYS A 42 -14.01 -7.57 4.36
C CYS A 42 -13.55 -6.13 4.73
N GLY A 43 -13.16 -5.29 3.76
CA GLY A 43 -12.82 -3.89 4.00
C GLY A 43 -11.34 -3.51 3.88
N LYS A 44 -10.43 -4.42 3.45
CA LYS A 44 -8.98 -4.16 3.33
C LYS A 44 -8.66 -2.94 2.48
N THR A 45 -9.11 -2.92 1.22
CA THR A 45 -8.94 -1.77 0.30
C THR A 45 -9.58 -0.49 0.84
N THR A 46 -10.69 -0.61 1.60
CA THR A 46 -11.32 0.55 2.25
C THR A 46 -10.39 1.15 3.30
N ILE A 47 -9.73 0.34 4.13
CA ILE A 47 -8.71 0.82 5.09
C ILE A 47 -7.57 1.50 4.35
N CYS A 48 -7.06 0.91 3.27
CA CYS A 48 -6.01 1.52 2.45
C CYS A 48 -6.41 2.91 1.94
N ASN A 49 -7.64 3.06 1.43
CA ASN A 49 -8.16 4.34 0.96
C ASN A 49 -8.39 5.36 2.09
N ILE A 50 -8.68 4.90 3.29
CA ILE A 50 -8.80 5.76 4.48
C ILE A 50 -7.42 6.26 4.92
N ILE A 51 -6.42 5.40 5.01
CA ILE A 51 -5.03 5.79 5.36
C ILE A 51 -4.50 6.81 4.36
N ARG A 52 -4.73 6.59 3.06
CA ARG A 52 -4.35 7.51 1.99
C ARG A 52 -5.10 8.85 2.03
N GLY A 53 -6.26 8.93 2.71
CA GLY A 53 -7.09 10.13 2.82
C GLY A 53 -8.14 10.31 1.71
N LEU A 54 -8.34 9.32 0.83
CA LEU A 54 -9.42 9.35 -0.17
C LEU A 54 -10.80 9.18 0.44
N ILE A 55 -10.89 8.53 1.59
CA ILE A 55 -12.10 8.39 2.38
C ILE A 55 -11.94 9.24 3.65
N PRO A 56 -12.92 10.08 3.99
CA PRO A 56 -14.17 10.35 3.26
C PRO A 56 -14.04 11.44 2.18
N SER A 57 -12.88 12.09 2.02
CA SER A 57 -12.71 13.33 1.24
C SER A 57 -13.19 13.21 -0.22
N PHE A 58 -12.87 12.10 -0.89
CA PHE A 58 -13.22 11.87 -2.29
C PHE A 58 -14.45 10.96 -2.44
N HIS A 59 -14.50 9.87 -1.67
CA HIS A 59 -15.57 8.87 -1.78
C HIS A 59 -16.85 9.26 -1.01
N GLY A 60 -16.78 10.24 -0.09
CA GLY A 60 -17.90 10.58 0.77
C GLY A 60 -18.25 9.46 1.75
N GLY A 61 -19.52 9.37 2.13
CA GLY A 61 -20.05 8.32 3.01
C GLY A 61 -20.11 8.72 4.48
N GLU A 62 -20.60 7.80 5.31
CA GLU A 62 -20.66 7.97 6.76
C GLU A 62 -19.38 7.47 7.39
N PHE A 63 -18.69 8.34 8.13
CA PHE A 63 -17.38 8.08 8.74
C PHE A 63 -17.42 8.44 10.22
N GLU A 64 -17.17 7.45 11.06
CA GLU A 64 -17.07 7.59 12.52
C GLU A 64 -15.70 7.15 13.00
N GLY A 65 -15.23 7.67 14.12
CA GLY A 65 -13.91 7.39 14.66
C GLY A 65 -12.83 8.36 14.20
N SER A 66 -11.57 7.96 14.35
CA SER A 66 -10.41 8.78 13.99
C SER A 66 -9.29 7.99 13.34
N VAL A 67 -8.53 8.68 12.49
CA VAL A 67 -7.29 8.19 11.89
C VAL A 67 -6.22 9.26 12.08
N GLU A 68 -5.09 8.85 12.60
CA GLU A 68 -3.94 9.69 12.85
C GLU A 68 -2.74 9.18 12.04
N ILE A 69 -1.97 10.10 11.48
CA ILE A 69 -0.70 9.85 10.80
C ILE A 69 0.39 10.60 11.56
N PHE A 70 1.34 9.87 12.13
CA PHE A 70 2.39 10.40 13.02
C PHE A 70 1.81 11.30 14.13
N GLY A 71 0.72 10.84 14.78
CA GLY A 71 0.05 11.54 15.87
C GLY A 71 -0.76 12.77 15.49
N LYS A 72 -0.90 13.08 14.20
CA LYS A 72 -1.78 14.14 13.71
C LYS A 72 -3.05 13.56 13.08
N SER A 73 -4.20 14.12 13.40
CA SER A 73 -5.46 13.72 12.76
C SER A 73 -5.40 13.95 11.25
N THR A 74 -5.87 12.97 10.46
CA THR A 74 -5.94 13.09 8.99
C THR A 74 -6.80 14.28 8.53
N LYS A 75 -7.68 14.80 9.40
CA LYS A 75 -8.49 16.00 9.13
C LYS A 75 -7.68 17.30 9.24
N GLU A 76 -6.56 17.28 9.94
CA GLU A 76 -5.68 18.43 10.18
C GLU A 76 -4.49 18.47 9.19
N ILE A 77 -4.23 17.35 8.50
CA ILE A 77 -3.15 17.24 7.51
C ILE A 77 -3.69 17.68 6.15
N SER A 78 -2.99 18.59 5.47
CA SER A 78 -3.35 19.00 4.12
C SER A 78 -3.20 17.87 3.10
N GLU A 79 -3.96 17.90 2.01
CA GLU A 79 -3.85 16.90 0.95
C GLU A 79 -2.43 16.86 0.33
N GLU A 80 -1.77 17.99 0.25
CA GLU A 80 -0.38 18.09 -0.20
C GLU A 80 0.59 17.35 0.76
N GLU A 81 0.43 17.55 2.08
CA GLU A 81 1.25 16.87 3.09
C GLU A 81 1.00 15.35 3.07
N LYS A 82 -0.27 14.92 2.93
CA LYS A 82 -0.62 13.49 2.78
C LYS A 82 0.04 12.89 1.54
N ALA A 83 -0.06 13.57 0.39
CA ALA A 83 0.51 13.11 -0.87
C ALA A 83 2.04 12.96 -0.82
N LYS A 84 2.74 13.80 -0.05
CA LYS A 84 4.20 13.71 0.16
C LYS A 84 4.57 12.57 1.11
N ARG A 85 3.76 12.32 2.15
CA ARG A 85 4.09 11.36 3.22
C ARG A 85 3.60 9.96 2.95
N ILE A 86 2.53 9.78 2.15
CA ILE A 86 1.86 8.50 1.95
C ILE A 86 1.89 8.14 0.48
N GLY A 87 2.74 7.19 0.12
CA GLY A 87 2.76 6.55 -1.18
C GLY A 87 1.68 5.47 -1.27
N PHE A 88 1.07 5.30 -2.44
CA PHE A 88 0.05 4.27 -2.65
C PHE A 88 0.31 3.48 -3.92
N VAL A 89 0.38 2.16 -3.80
CA VAL A 89 0.51 1.23 -4.91
C VAL A 89 -0.80 0.48 -5.09
N PHE A 90 -1.41 0.62 -6.27
CA PHE A 90 -2.70 0.00 -6.58
C PHE A 90 -2.55 -1.49 -6.90
N GLN A 91 -3.60 -2.27 -6.64
CA GLN A 91 -3.73 -3.66 -7.04
C GLN A 91 -3.51 -3.85 -8.55
N ASN A 92 -4.05 -2.94 -9.36
CA ASN A 92 -3.87 -2.97 -10.79
C ASN A 92 -2.81 -1.95 -11.23
N PRO A 93 -1.60 -2.39 -11.67
CA PRO A 93 -0.53 -1.48 -12.09
C PRO A 93 -0.89 -0.64 -13.34
N PHE A 94 -1.92 -1.04 -14.11
CA PHE A 94 -2.41 -0.22 -15.23
C PHE A 94 -3.05 1.10 -14.78
N THR A 95 -3.64 1.11 -13.59
CA THR A 95 -4.26 2.32 -13.03
C THR A 95 -3.25 3.24 -12.35
N GLN A 96 -2.02 2.75 -12.12
CA GLN A 96 -0.93 3.53 -11.53
C GLN A 96 -0.30 4.48 -12.56
N ASN A 97 -0.19 4.06 -13.81
CA ASN A 97 0.45 4.83 -14.87
C ASN A 97 -0.38 6.07 -15.23
N SER A 98 0.29 7.21 -15.40
CA SER A 98 -0.34 8.48 -15.78
C SER A 98 -1.01 8.42 -17.16
N GLY A 99 -0.48 7.59 -18.06
CA GLY A 99 -0.93 7.43 -19.44
C GLY A 99 -0.58 8.60 -20.35
N ILE A 100 0.20 9.56 -19.90
CA ILE A 100 0.59 10.76 -20.66
C ILE A 100 2.09 10.83 -20.96
N LYS A 101 2.89 9.93 -20.39
CA LYS A 101 4.35 9.88 -20.58
C LYS A 101 4.72 8.84 -21.64
N GLU A 102 5.72 9.18 -22.46
CA GLU A 102 6.15 8.33 -23.57
C GLU A 102 7.15 7.26 -23.16
N THR A 103 7.90 7.48 -22.07
CA THR A 103 8.91 6.55 -21.57
C THR A 103 8.68 6.19 -20.11
N VAL A 104 9.19 5.02 -19.70
CA VAL A 104 9.22 4.58 -18.30
C VAL A 104 9.99 5.56 -17.43
N PHE A 105 11.09 6.11 -17.93
CA PHE A 105 11.86 7.12 -17.22
C PHE A 105 10.99 8.35 -16.88
N GLU A 106 10.27 8.88 -17.86
CA GLU A 106 9.39 10.03 -17.66
C GLU A 106 8.20 9.69 -16.75
N GLU A 107 7.66 8.47 -16.83
CA GLU A 107 6.59 8.00 -15.96
C GLU A 107 7.03 7.97 -14.50
N ILE A 108 8.24 7.48 -14.20
CA ILE A 108 8.81 7.49 -12.85
C ILE A 108 9.08 8.93 -12.38
N ALA A 109 9.58 9.79 -13.27
CA ALA A 109 9.87 11.20 -12.96
C ALA A 109 8.63 12.04 -12.67
N PHE A 110 7.46 11.64 -13.18
CA PHE A 110 6.25 12.46 -13.21
C PHE A 110 5.79 12.95 -11.84
N GLY A 111 5.88 12.10 -10.81
CA GLY A 111 5.55 12.49 -9.44
C GLY A 111 6.44 13.62 -8.91
N LEU A 112 7.74 13.52 -9.14
CA LEU A 112 8.72 14.54 -8.74
C LEU A 112 8.56 15.86 -9.51
N GLU A 113 8.23 15.79 -10.81
CA GLU A 113 7.90 16.98 -11.62
C GLU A 113 6.72 17.75 -11.04
N ASN A 114 5.64 17.01 -10.66
CA ASN A 114 4.46 17.62 -10.03
C ASN A 114 4.76 18.23 -8.66
N MET A 115 5.75 17.72 -7.94
CA MET A 115 6.23 18.26 -6.68
C MET A 115 7.16 19.49 -6.87
N GLY A 116 7.53 19.81 -8.11
CA GLY A 116 8.41 20.93 -8.44
C GLY A 116 9.87 20.70 -8.07
N VAL A 117 10.32 19.44 -8.04
CA VAL A 117 11.71 19.08 -7.79
C VAL A 117 12.59 19.51 -8.97
N ASP A 118 13.82 19.94 -8.69
CA ASP A 118 14.74 20.39 -9.72
C ASP A 118 15.14 19.27 -10.69
N ARG A 119 15.33 19.61 -11.96
CA ARG A 119 15.59 18.64 -13.03
C ARG A 119 16.80 17.74 -12.79
N GLU A 120 17.90 18.28 -12.27
CA GLU A 120 19.11 17.51 -12.02
C GLU A 120 18.89 16.50 -10.88
N GLU A 121 18.15 16.91 -9.85
CA GLU A 121 17.76 16.05 -8.74
C GLU A 121 16.79 14.95 -9.20
N ILE A 122 15.83 15.26 -10.06
CA ILE A 122 14.92 14.27 -10.67
C ILE A 122 15.71 13.20 -11.40
N ILE A 123 16.63 13.60 -12.28
CA ILE A 123 17.46 12.66 -13.05
C ILE A 123 18.22 11.71 -12.12
N THR A 124 18.86 12.26 -11.08
CA THR A 124 19.63 11.47 -10.11
C THR A 124 18.73 10.47 -9.40
N LYS A 125 17.64 10.93 -8.78
CA LYS A 125 16.69 10.06 -8.05
C LYS A 125 16.08 8.97 -8.93
N VAL A 126 15.68 9.32 -10.15
CA VAL A 126 15.08 8.36 -11.08
C VAL A 126 16.10 7.31 -11.51
N MET A 127 17.36 7.69 -11.80
CA MET A 127 18.41 6.74 -12.16
C MET A 127 18.74 5.79 -11.01
N ASP A 128 18.77 6.29 -9.77
CA ASP A 128 19.00 5.47 -8.57
C ASP A 128 17.88 4.42 -8.41
N ILE A 129 16.63 4.82 -8.56
CA ILE A 129 15.48 3.89 -8.48
C ILE A 129 15.44 2.91 -9.66
N ILE A 130 15.77 3.36 -10.87
CA ILE A 130 15.90 2.49 -12.06
C ILE A 130 16.91 1.38 -11.80
N SER A 131 18.08 1.73 -11.26
CA SER A 131 19.12 0.77 -10.91
C SER A 131 18.70 -0.18 -9.80
N LEU A 132 18.09 0.37 -8.73
CA LEU A 132 17.62 -0.43 -7.60
C LEU A 132 16.59 -1.49 -8.03
N LEU A 133 15.66 -1.14 -8.92
CA LEU A 133 14.56 -2.01 -9.34
C LEU A 133 14.86 -2.76 -10.65
N GLN A 134 16.09 -2.68 -11.16
CA GLN A 134 16.54 -3.36 -12.39
C GLN A 134 15.66 -3.04 -13.61
N ILE A 135 15.40 -1.75 -13.83
CA ILE A 135 14.52 -1.23 -14.89
C ILE A 135 15.31 -0.77 -16.14
N GLU A 136 16.65 -0.73 -16.09
CA GLU A 136 17.55 -0.17 -17.13
C GLU A 136 17.23 -0.68 -18.52
N ALA A 137 16.93 -1.99 -18.65
CA ALA A 137 16.70 -2.62 -19.94
C ALA A 137 15.46 -2.11 -20.69
N PHE A 138 14.54 -1.44 -19.98
CA PHE A 138 13.28 -0.95 -20.54
C PHE A 138 12.90 0.46 -20.14
N MET A 139 13.82 1.24 -19.56
CA MET A 139 13.54 2.61 -19.08
C MET A 139 13.14 3.57 -20.20
N PHE A 140 13.52 3.30 -21.45
CA PHE A 140 13.13 4.10 -22.62
C PHE A 140 11.96 3.52 -23.42
N LYS A 141 11.38 2.39 -22.97
CA LYS A 141 10.18 1.85 -23.60
C LYS A 141 8.95 2.64 -23.20
N HIS A 142 7.93 2.58 -24.06
CA HIS A 142 6.63 3.11 -23.69
C HIS A 142 5.98 2.23 -22.59
N PRO A 143 5.36 2.81 -21.54
CA PRO A 143 4.77 2.04 -20.45
C PRO A 143 3.75 0.97 -20.89
N CYS A 144 3.06 1.19 -22.01
CA CYS A 144 2.11 0.22 -22.56
C CYS A 144 2.76 -1.05 -23.15
N GLU A 145 4.06 -1.01 -23.48
CA GLU A 145 4.80 -2.15 -24.05
C GLU A 145 5.33 -3.13 -23.01
N LEU A 146 5.13 -2.82 -21.71
CA LEU A 146 5.66 -3.59 -20.61
C LEU A 146 4.82 -4.85 -20.32
N SER A 147 5.49 -5.92 -19.89
CA SER A 147 4.83 -7.06 -19.27
C SER A 147 4.21 -6.69 -17.92
N GLY A 148 3.32 -7.53 -17.38
CA GLY A 148 2.69 -7.29 -16.07
C GLY A 148 3.70 -7.04 -14.94
N GLY A 149 4.72 -7.90 -14.82
CA GLY A 149 5.76 -7.74 -13.80
C GLY A 149 6.64 -6.50 -14.01
N GLN A 150 7.00 -6.17 -15.26
CA GLN A 150 7.73 -4.93 -15.55
C GLN A 150 6.89 -3.70 -15.18
N ARG A 151 5.61 -3.72 -15.46
CA ARG A 151 4.67 -2.64 -15.12
C ARG A 151 4.52 -2.46 -13.62
N GLN A 152 4.47 -3.57 -12.88
CA GLN A 152 4.43 -3.53 -11.41
C GLN A 152 5.70 -2.89 -10.82
N ARG A 153 6.89 -3.22 -11.35
CA ARG A 153 8.14 -2.58 -10.93
C ARG A 153 8.13 -1.07 -11.22
N VAL A 154 7.60 -0.65 -12.37
CA VAL A 154 7.46 0.78 -12.71
C VAL A 154 6.47 1.46 -11.78
N ALA A 155 5.34 0.83 -11.46
CA ALA A 155 4.37 1.35 -10.51
C ALA A 155 4.98 1.56 -9.12
N LEU A 156 5.76 0.60 -8.62
CA LEU A 156 6.53 0.73 -7.38
C LEU A 156 7.57 1.85 -7.49
N ALA A 157 8.34 1.90 -8.59
CA ALA A 157 9.35 2.93 -8.82
C ALA A 157 8.77 4.35 -8.75
N SER A 158 7.61 4.58 -9.39
CA SER A 158 6.94 5.88 -9.42
C SER A 158 6.50 6.39 -8.05
N ILE A 159 6.30 5.47 -7.09
CA ILE A 159 5.96 5.82 -5.72
C ILE A 159 7.23 5.96 -4.86
N ILE A 160 8.15 5.01 -4.96
CA ILE A 160 9.36 4.98 -4.12
C ILE A 160 10.27 6.17 -4.40
N VAL A 161 10.36 6.63 -5.64
CA VAL A 161 11.18 7.80 -6.05
C VAL A 161 10.78 9.09 -5.34
N GLN A 162 9.53 9.19 -4.89
CA GLN A 162 9.01 10.33 -4.13
C GLN A 162 9.42 10.30 -2.65
N ASP A 163 10.03 9.21 -2.20
CA ASP A 163 10.56 8.99 -0.86
C ASP A 163 9.52 9.15 0.29
N PRO A 164 8.30 8.57 0.18
CA PRO A 164 7.27 8.72 1.20
C PRO A 164 7.68 8.06 2.53
N ASP A 165 7.11 8.53 3.65
CA ASP A 165 7.32 7.95 4.99
C ASP A 165 6.54 6.63 5.16
N ILE A 166 5.33 6.58 4.59
CA ILE A 166 4.41 5.43 4.63
C ILE A 166 4.13 4.97 3.20
N ILE A 167 4.18 3.66 2.96
CA ILE A 167 3.82 3.07 1.67
C ILE A 167 2.68 2.08 1.89
N VAL A 168 1.52 2.40 1.32
CA VAL A 168 0.35 1.52 1.31
C VAL A 168 0.35 0.74 0.00
N ILE A 169 0.32 -0.58 0.08
CA ILE A 169 0.41 -1.48 -1.07
C ILE A 169 -0.80 -2.41 -1.05
N ASP A 170 -1.67 -2.30 -2.05
CA ASP A 170 -2.90 -3.10 -2.14
C ASP A 170 -2.73 -4.23 -3.15
N GLU A 171 -2.58 -5.47 -2.68
CA GLU A 171 -2.46 -6.72 -3.44
C GLU A 171 -1.44 -6.67 -4.60
N PRO A 172 -0.17 -6.31 -4.37
CA PRO A 172 0.80 -6.04 -5.43
C PRO A 172 1.18 -7.26 -6.26
N THR A 173 0.85 -8.47 -5.78
CA THR A 173 1.27 -9.73 -6.40
C THR A 173 0.15 -10.51 -7.08
N SER A 174 -1.07 -9.97 -7.11
CA SER A 174 -2.27 -10.65 -7.64
C SER A 174 -2.18 -11.06 -9.13
N GLN A 175 -1.34 -10.36 -9.92
CA GLN A 175 -1.17 -10.59 -11.36
C GLN A 175 0.24 -11.02 -11.75
N LEU A 176 1.05 -11.47 -10.76
CA LEU A 176 2.46 -11.80 -10.96
C LEU A 176 2.71 -13.30 -10.92
N ASP A 177 3.67 -13.75 -11.72
CA ASP A 177 4.27 -15.05 -11.59
C ASP A 177 5.10 -15.19 -10.29
N PRO A 178 5.52 -16.39 -9.90
CA PRO A 178 6.29 -16.58 -8.67
C PRO A 178 7.53 -15.70 -8.57
N LYS A 179 8.26 -15.54 -9.68
CA LYS A 179 9.48 -14.71 -9.70
C LYS A 179 9.15 -13.23 -9.51
N GLY A 180 8.14 -12.71 -10.21
CA GLY A 180 7.69 -11.32 -10.02
C GLY A 180 7.19 -11.07 -8.60
N THR A 181 6.59 -12.08 -7.99
CA THR A 181 6.18 -12.02 -6.58
C THR A 181 7.39 -11.87 -5.65
N GLU A 182 8.42 -12.72 -5.80
CA GLU A 182 9.65 -12.63 -5.01
C GLU A 182 10.32 -11.25 -5.19
N ASP A 183 10.44 -10.78 -6.43
CA ASP A 183 11.02 -9.46 -6.74
C ASP A 183 10.30 -8.32 -5.97
N VAL A 184 8.97 -8.35 -5.89
CA VAL A 184 8.19 -7.35 -5.14
C VAL A 184 8.48 -7.44 -3.63
N PHE A 185 8.55 -8.63 -3.07
CA PHE A 185 8.83 -8.80 -1.63
C PHE A 185 10.27 -8.42 -1.27
N GLU A 186 11.26 -8.65 -2.13
CA GLU A 186 12.61 -8.13 -1.94
C GLU A 186 12.64 -6.59 -1.94
N ILE A 187 11.82 -5.93 -2.76
CA ILE A 187 11.65 -4.48 -2.72
C ILE A 187 11.04 -4.04 -1.38
N ILE A 188 9.99 -4.72 -0.89
CA ILE A 188 9.37 -4.44 0.41
C ILE A 188 10.39 -4.57 1.53
N LYS A 189 11.20 -5.63 1.53
CA LYS A 189 12.28 -5.85 2.48
C LYS A 189 13.33 -4.74 2.44
N TYR A 190 13.74 -4.34 1.25
CA TYR A 190 14.65 -3.21 1.09
C TYR A 190 14.07 -1.92 1.69
N LEU A 191 12.83 -1.58 1.39
CA LEU A 191 12.16 -0.38 1.92
C LEU A 191 12.04 -0.42 3.45
N ASN A 192 11.72 -1.56 4.02
CA ASN A 192 11.71 -1.75 5.46
C ASN A 192 13.10 -1.54 6.08
N SER A 193 14.17 -2.03 5.43
CA SER A 193 15.55 -1.77 5.87
C SER A 193 15.91 -0.29 5.87
N GLN A 194 15.27 0.52 5.01
CA GLN A 194 15.37 1.98 4.99
C GLN A 194 14.43 2.67 5.98
N LYS A 195 13.81 1.92 6.91
CA LYS A 195 12.88 2.41 7.93
C LYS A 195 11.58 3.02 7.37
N LYS A 196 11.19 2.63 6.16
CA LYS A 196 9.87 2.98 5.64
C LYS A 196 8.79 2.15 6.33
N THR A 197 7.68 2.79 6.67
CA THR A 197 6.50 2.10 7.22
C THR A 197 5.69 1.55 6.05
N ILE A 198 5.31 0.28 6.11
CA ILE A 198 4.60 -0.39 5.02
C ILE A 198 3.28 -0.96 5.53
N VAL A 199 2.18 -0.60 4.87
CA VAL A 199 0.87 -1.22 5.07
C VAL A 199 0.57 -2.05 3.83
N LEU A 200 0.60 -3.37 3.98
CA LEU A 200 0.49 -4.33 2.88
C LEU A 200 -0.83 -5.10 2.96
N VAL A 201 -1.63 -5.06 1.91
CA VAL A 201 -2.73 -6.02 1.72
C VAL A 201 -2.24 -7.15 0.84
N GLU A 202 -2.31 -8.39 1.32
CA GLU A 202 -1.85 -9.56 0.58
C GLU A 202 -2.61 -10.82 1.04
N HIS A 203 -2.68 -11.84 0.17
CA HIS A 203 -3.35 -13.11 0.44
C HIS A 203 -2.37 -14.29 0.63
N LYS A 204 -1.12 -14.12 0.21
CA LYS A 204 -0.10 -15.18 0.28
C LYS A 204 0.48 -15.29 1.69
N MET A 205 -0.16 -16.11 2.54
CA MET A 205 0.15 -16.21 3.97
C MET A 205 1.60 -16.62 4.26
N ASN A 206 2.23 -17.43 3.40
CA ASN A 206 3.64 -17.80 3.51
C ASN A 206 4.58 -16.60 3.41
N LEU A 207 4.29 -15.66 2.49
CA LEU A 207 5.09 -14.44 2.34
C LEU A 207 4.80 -13.44 3.46
N ILE A 208 3.55 -13.34 3.90
CA ILE A 208 3.20 -12.51 5.05
C ILE A 208 3.94 -13.00 6.30
N ALA A 209 3.99 -14.30 6.53
CA ALA A 209 4.73 -14.90 7.66
C ALA A 209 6.23 -14.58 7.65
N GLU A 210 6.81 -14.43 6.46
CA GLU A 210 8.25 -14.16 6.29
C GLU A 210 8.60 -12.68 6.36
N TYR A 211 7.73 -11.80 5.84
CA TYR A 211 8.08 -10.39 5.61
C TYR A 211 7.34 -9.39 6.51
N ALA A 212 6.22 -9.78 7.14
CA ALA A 212 5.48 -8.88 8.03
C ALA A 212 6.01 -8.93 9.47
N ASP A 213 6.04 -7.77 10.12
CA ASP A 213 6.30 -7.64 11.55
C ASP A 213 5.00 -7.74 12.36
N HIS A 214 3.89 -7.39 11.72
CA HIS A 214 2.57 -7.24 12.33
C HIS A 214 1.46 -7.69 11.37
N ILE A 215 0.46 -8.38 11.86
CA ILE A 215 -0.70 -8.83 11.07
C ILE A 215 -1.99 -8.33 11.73
N VAL A 216 -2.85 -7.72 10.91
CA VAL A 216 -4.23 -7.35 11.24
C VAL A 216 -5.17 -8.21 10.42
N TYR A 217 -5.88 -9.14 11.07
CA TYR A 217 -6.86 -9.99 10.41
C TYR A 217 -8.25 -9.36 10.47
N LEU A 218 -8.78 -9.02 9.31
CA LEU A 218 -10.13 -8.49 9.15
C LEU A 218 -11.10 -9.57 8.71
N ASN A 219 -12.30 -9.57 9.31
CA ASN A 219 -13.42 -10.34 8.83
C ASN A 219 -14.72 -9.55 9.04
N ASP A 220 -15.57 -9.53 8.02
CA ASP A 220 -16.88 -8.84 8.01
C ASP A 220 -16.82 -7.40 8.57
N GLY A 221 -15.78 -6.67 8.18
CA GLY A 221 -15.56 -5.27 8.57
C GLY A 221 -15.05 -5.06 10.00
N THR A 222 -14.67 -6.11 10.71
CA THR A 222 -14.13 -6.03 12.08
C THR A 222 -12.71 -6.61 12.16
N VAL A 223 -11.89 -6.11 13.09
CA VAL A 223 -10.60 -6.72 13.43
C VAL A 223 -10.86 -7.89 14.37
N LEU A 224 -10.52 -9.10 13.95
CA LEU A 224 -10.62 -10.30 14.78
C LEU A 224 -9.31 -10.62 15.47
N LEU A 225 -8.18 -10.44 14.80
CA LEU A 225 -6.85 -10.70 15.35
C LEU A 225 -5.94 -9.51 14.99
N ASP A 226 -5.07 -9.16 15.92
CA ASP A 226 -4.12 -8.06 15.82
C ASP A 226 -2.87 -8.42 16.63
N GLY A 227 -1.73 -8.63 15.98
CA GLY A 227 -0.53 -9.07 16.68
C GLY A 227 0.62 -9.51 15.77
N SER A 228 1.60 -10.18 16.36
CA SER A 228 2.73 -10.73 15.62
C SER A 228 2.29 -11.82 14.62
N PRO A 229 3.07 -12.07 13.54
CA PRO A 229 2.78 -13.19 12.64
C PRO A 229 2.65 -14.53 13.36
N GLU A 230 3.48 -14.77 14.37
CA GLU A 230 3.45 -16.01 15.17
C GLU A 230 2.12 -16.16 15.93
N ASP A 231 1.64 -15.09 16.58
CA ASP A 231 0.39 -15.11 17.35
C ASP A 231 -0.83 -15.27 16.43
N VAL A 232 -0.86 -14.53 15.33
CA VAL A 232 -2.01 -14.52 14.41
C VAL A 232 -2.09 -15.82 13.61
N LEU A 233 -0.97 -16.30 13.07
CA LEU A 233 -0.94 -17.51 12.21
C LEU A 233 -1.13 -18.82 13.01
N SER A 234 -0.79 -18.82 14.30
CA SER A 234 -1.05 -19.98 15.18
C SER A 234 -2.47 -20.06 15.71
N SER A 235 -3.31 -19.03 15.47
CA SER A 235 -4.67 -19.00 16.00
C SER A 235 -5.61 -19.93 15.22
N ASP A 236 -6.47 -20.66 15.96
CA ASP A 236 -7.48 -21.56 15.39
C ASP A 236 -8.46 -20.83 14.43
N CYS A 237 -8.65 -19.52 14.59
CA CYS A 237 -9.52 -18.72 13.73
C CYS A 237 -9.09 -18.70 12.25
N LEU A 238 -7.80 -18.72 11.95
CA LEU A 238 -7.30 -18.76 10.58
C LEU A 238 -7.41 -20.15 9.94
N LEU A 239 -7.27 -21.22 10.74
CA LEU A 239 -7.37 -22.60 10.26
C LEU A 239 -8.78 -22.91 9.74
N TYR A 240 -9.83 -22.35 10.35
CA TYR A 240 -11.22 -22.58 9.93
C TYR A 240 -11.69 -21.72 8.74
N THR A 241 -10.96 -20.66 8.38
CA THR A 241 -11.35 -19.76 7.26
C THR A 241 -10.61 -20.09 5.96
N SER A 242 -9.46 -20.78 6.02
CA SER A 242 -8.72 -21.23 4.84
C SER A 242 -9.38 -22.44 4.14
N ASP A 243 -10.13 -23.27 4.88
CA ASP A 243 -10.83 -24.46 4.33
C ASP A 243 -12.16 -24.11 3.61
N ALA A 244 -12.60 -22.86 3.65
CA ALA A 244 -13.83 -22.41 2.99
C ALA A 244 -13.61 -21.73 1.63
N ALA A 245 -12.36 -21.67 1.16
CA ALA A 245 -11.96 -20.97 -0.07
C ALA A 245 -11.46 -21.89 -1.21
N ASP A 246 -11.67 -23.22 -1.10
CA ASP A 246 -11.48 -24.20 -2.20
C ASP A 246 -12.79 -24.53 -2.93
#